data_773299c7327b4cea52221b224ff1eebc
#
_entry.id   773299c7327b4cea52221b224ff1eebc
#
_cell.length_a   1.000
_cell.length_b   1.000
_cell.length_c   1.000
_cell.angle_alpha   90.00
_cell.angle_beta   90.00
_cell.angle_gamma   90.00
#
_symmetry.space_group_name_H-M   'P 1'
#
loop_
_entity.id
_entity.type
_entity.pdbx_description
1 polymer ?
#
loop_
_entity_poly.entity_id
_entity_poly.type
_entity_poly.pdbx_seq_one_letter_code
_entity_poly.pdbx_strand_id
1 'polypeptide(L)'
;EEEIKEAYEEVDDELIKVIRKAIKNIRDFHEKQIQKSWFETREDGVMLGQKVTPMETCGVYVPGGKAVYPSSVLMNIVPAHVAGVKNIIMTTPPGKDGKVTANTLVAAKEAGATKVYKVGGAQAIAAMAFGTESIPKVDKIVGPGNIFVALAKKAVYGNVSIDSIAGPSEILVLADETANPRYVAADLLSQAEHDEMASAILVTTSEELAHKVSDEIDGFLNQLSRKEIMEKSLDSFGYILVASDMKEAIDTANAIASEHMEIMTANPFDVMTRIKNAGAIFIGAYSCEPLGDYFAGPNHVLPTNGTAKFFSPLSVDDFIKKSSVIYYSREALEPVHKDIEFFANQEQLTAHANSMKVRFEDNQEG
;
A
#
# COMPACT_ATOMS: atom_id res chain seq x y z
N GLU A 1 18.28 -15.35 15.77
CA GLU A 1 18.04 -16.58 14.98
C GLU A 1 17.49 -17.72 15.84
N GLU A 2 17.87 -17.81 17.11
CA GLU A 2 17.37 -18.81 18.04
C GLU A 2 15.87 -18.67 18.29
N GLU A 3 15.38 -17.44 18.55
CA GLU A 3 13.95 -17.14 18.68
C GLU A 3 13.13 -17.53 17.43
N ILE A 4 13.72 -17.44 16.23
CA ILE A 4 13.06 -17.87 15.00
C ILE A 4 12.95 -19.40 14.94
N LYS A 5 13.98 -20.13 15.37
CA LYS A 5 13.91 -21.60 15.45
C LYS A 5 12.84 -22.06 16.45
N GLU A 6 12.83 -21.47 17.65
CA GLU A 6 11.80 -21.73 18.65
C GLU A 6 10.41 -21.45 18.07
N ALA A 7 10.24 -20.37 17.31
CA ALA A 7 8.98 -20.02 16.69
C ALA A 7 8.48 -21.09 15.69
N TYR A 8 9.38 -21.72 14.92
CA TYR A 8 8.99 -22.82 14.03
C TYR A 8 8.58 -24.09 14.76
N GLU A 9 9.07 -24.28 16.00
CA GLU A 9 8.65 -25.41 16.84
C GLU A 9 7.28 -25.17 17.50
N GLU A 10 6.90 -23.90 17.68
CA GLU A 10 5.64 -23.48 18.32
C GLU A 10 4.48 -23.36 17.32
N VAL A 11 4.76 -22.93 16.08
CA VAL A 11 3.73 -22.65 15.09
C VAL A 11 3.24 -23.93 14.43
N ASP A 12 1.91 -24.04 14.28
CA ASP A 12 1.27 -25.13 13.57
C ASP A 12 1.77 -25.27 12.12
N ASP A 13 2.17 -26.46 11.73
CA ASP A 13 2.62 -26.78 10.36
C ASP A 13 1.61 -26.39 9.28
N GLU A 14 0.31 -26.46 9.59
CA GLU A 14 -0.74 -26.06 8.63
C GLU A 14 -0.73 -24.54 8.43
N LEU A 15 -0.53 -23.74 9.48
CA LEU A 15 -0.38 -22.29 9.36
C LEU A 15 0.84 -21.94 8.49
N ILE A 16 1.97 -22.63 8.66
CA ILE A 16 3.15 -22.42 7.83
C ILE A 16 2.85 -22.70 6.35
N LYS A 17 2.11 -23.77 6.06
CA LYS A 17 1.68 -24.08 4.68
C LYS A 17 0.75 -23.00 4.10
N VAL A 18 -0.17 -22.48 4.91
CA VAL A 18 -1.07 -21.39 4.50
C VAL A 18 -0.28 -20.11 4.23
N ILE A 19 0.66 -19.74 5.11
CA ILE A 19 1.56 -18.59 4.92
C ILE A 19 2.32 -18.72 3.58
N ARG A 20 2.89 -19.89 3.28
CA ARG A 20 3.62 -20.13 2.03
C ARG A 20 2.75 -20.02 0.79
N LYS A 21 1.49 -20.48 0.86
CA LYS A 21 0.52 -20.30 -0.24
C LYS A 21 0.18 -18.83 -0.44
N ALA A 22 -0.07 -18.08 0.65
CA ALA A 22 -0.34 -16.64 0.60
C ALA A 22 0.87 -15.88 0.00
N ILE A 23 2.10 -16.17 0.47
CA ILE A 23 3.33 -15.59 -0.09
C ILE A 23 3.42 -15.83 -1.61
N LYS A 24 3.11 -17.06 -2.05
CA LYS A 24 3.12 -17.37 -3.49
C LYS A 24 2.14 -16.49 -4.27
N ASN A 25 0.91 -16.37 -3.79
CA ASN A 25 -0.11 -15.56 -4.47
C ASN A 25 0.27 -14.07 -4.50
N ILE A 26 0.78 -13.54 -3.38
CA ILE A 26 1.26 -12.15 -3.28
C ILE A 26 2.42 -11.94 -4.24
N ARG A 27 3.37 -12.84 -4.30
CA ARG A 27 4.52 -12.79 -5.21
C ARG A 27 4.07 -12.83 -6.67
N ASP A 28 3.24 -13.80 -7.05
CA ASP A 28 2.74 -13.98 -8.42
C ASP A 28 2.00 -12.72 -8.92
N PHE A 29 1.29 -12.02 -8.03
CA PHE A 29 0.62 -10.75 -8.35
C PHE A 29 1.64 -9.63 -8.54
N HIS A 30 2.54 -9.43 -7.57
CA HIS A 30 3.48 -8.30 -7.57
C HIS A 30 4.59 -8.45 -8.61
N GLU A 31 4.96 -9.66 -9.02
CA GLU A 31 5.92 -9.88 -10.11
C GLU A 31 5.45 -9.27 -11.45
N LYS A 32 4.14 -9.14 -11.67
CA LYS A 32 3.56 -8.45 -12.84
C LYS A 32 3.74 -6.93 -12.82
N GLN A 33 4.08 -6.36 -11.67
CA GLN A 33 4.30 -4.93 -11.49
C GLN A 33 5.78 -4.53 -11.72
N ILE A 34 6.68 -5.49 -11.93
CA ILE A 34 8.11 -5.22 -12.11
C ILE A 34 8.32 -4.36 -13.36
N GLN A 35 8.92 -3.20 -13.16
CA GLN A 35 9.29 -2.29 -14.24
C GLN A 35 10.71 -2.55 -14.71
N LYS A 36 10.94 -2.36 -16.02
CA LYS A 36 12.26 -2.51 -16.64
C LYS A 36 12.83 -1.14 -16.99
N SER A 37 14.16 -1.00 -16.87
CA SER A 37 14.88 0.11 -17.47
C SER A 37 14.68 0.09 -18.98
N TRP A 38 14.60 1.26 -19.59
CA TRP A 38 14.49 1.39 -21.04
C TRP A 38 15.38 2.51 -21.55
N PHE A 39 15.88 2.34 -22.77
CA PHE A 39 16.72 3.31 -23.48
C PHE A 39 16.28 3.34 -24.94
N GLU A 40 16.15 4.54 -25.47
CA GLU A 40 15.80 4.79 -26.85
C GLU A 40 16.94 5.59 -27.49
N THR A 41 17.47 5.10 -28.62
CA THR A 41 18.49 5.77 -29.41
C THR A 41 17.82 6.35 -30.67
N ARG A 42 18.03 7.63 -30.91
CA ARG A 42 17.54 8.34 -32.07
C ARG A 42 18.55 8.24 -33.23
N GLU A 43 18.11 8.58 -34.45
CA GLU A 43 18.95 8.59 -35.65
C GLU A 43 20.12 9.58 -35.54
N ASP A 44 19.94 10.67 -34.79
CA ASP A 44 20.95 11.70 -34.51
C ASP A 44 21.99 11.29 -33.47
N GLY A 45 21.95 10.04 -32.96
CA GLY A 45 22.88 9.52 -31.96
C GLY A 45 22.55 9.91 -30.52
N VAL A 46 21.42 10.60 -30.29
CA VAL A 46 20.94 10.88 -28.92
C VAL A 46 20.38 9.60 -28.30
N MET A 47 20.77 9.31 -27.07
CA MET A 47 20.13 8.23 -26.28
C MET A 47 19.45 8.84 -25.06
N LEU A 48 18.17 8.59 -24.92
CA LEU A 48 17.38 8.91 -23.74
C LEU A 48 16.85 7.64 -23.10
N GLY A 49 16.71 7.66 -21.79
CA GLY A 49 16.21 6.48 -21.10
C GLY A 49 15.80 6.72 -19.66
N GLN A 50 15.30 5.67 -19.06
CA GLN A 50 14.98 5.63 -17.65
C GLN A 50 15.58 4.38 -17.02
N LYS A 51 16.45 4.58 -16.01
CA LYS A 51 17.02 3.50 -15.22
C LYS A 51 16.16 3.26 -13.99
N VAL A 52 15.62 2.05 -13.89
CA VAL A 52 14.87 1.58 -12.71
C VAL A 52 15.84 0.89 -11.76
N THR A 53 15.80 1.27 -10.48
CA THR A 53 16.70 0.72 -9.46
C THR A 53 15.92 0.50 -8.16
N PRO A 54 16.02 -0.68 -7.51
CA PRO A 54 15.42 -0.87 -6.19
C PRO A 54 16.07 0.03 -5.15
N MET A 55 15.33 0.32 -4.07
CA MET A 55 15.88 0.91 -2.87
C MET A 55 16.86 -0.08 -2.21
N GLU A 56 17.82 0.40 -1.43
CA GLU A 56 18.80 -0.48 -0.78
C GLU A 56 18.26 -1.10 0.50
N THR A 57 17.54 -0.30 1.29
CA THR A 57 17.04 -0.73 2.60
C THR A 57 15.60 -0.26 2.82
N CYS A 58 14.72 -1.18 3.15
CA CYS A 58 13.34 -0.91 3.52
C CYS A 58 13.12 -1.28 4.99
N GLY A 59 12.42 -0.40 5.73
CA GLY A 59 11.93 -0.64 7.07
C GLY A 59 10.45 -0.99 7.05
N VAL A 60 10.10 -2.11 7.65
CA VAL A 60 8.72 -2.57 7.78
C VAL A 60 8.30 -2.44 9.24
N TYR A 61 7.28 -1.64 9.50
CA TYR A 61 6.65 -1.59 10.82
C TYR A 61 5.48 -2.56 10.87
N VAL A 62 5.50 -3.47 11.84
CA VAL A 62 4.39 -4.39 12.09
C VAL A 62 3.85 -4.12 13.49
N PRO A 63 2.56 -3.80 13.64
CA PRO A 63 1.99 -3.59 14.95
C PRO A 63 2.02 -4.88 15.77
N GLY A 64 2.15 -4.72 17.07
CA GLY A 64 2.05 -5.79 18.06
C GLY A 64 1.01 -5.40 19.10
N GLY A 65 0.65 -6.31 19.98
CA GLY A 65 -0.26 -6.08 21.10
C GLY A 65 -1.43 -7.05 21.12
N LYS A 66 -2.68 -6.57 21.06
CA LYS A 66 -3.87 -7.42 21.20
C LYS A 66 -4.13 -8.38 20.05
N ALA A 67 -3.65 -8.09 18.85
CA ALA A 67 -3.78 -8.94 17.68
C ALA A 67 -2.41 -9.20 17.05
N VAL A 68 -2.29 -10.34 16.39
CA VAL A 68 -1.11 -10.78 15.64
C VAL A 68 -1.43 -10.65 14.16
N TYR A 69 -0.56 -9.97 13.40
CA TYR A 69 -0.82 -9.66 12.00
C TYR A 69 0.25 -10.27 11.05
N PRO A 70 0.34 -11.60 10.93
CA PRO A 70 1.25 -12.22 9.97
C PRO A 70 0.94 -11.79 8.53
N SER A 71 -0.32 -11.52 8.18
CA SER A 71 -0.71 -11.00 6.86
C SER A 71 -0.03 -9.66 6.55
N SER A 72 -0.01 -8.72 7.50
CA SER A 72 0.69 -7.43 7.32
C SER A 72 2.19 -7.60 7.14
N VAL A 73 2.80 -8.63 7.75
CA VAL A 73 4.20 -8.97 7.49
C VAL A 73 4.39 -9.33 6.01
N LEU A 74 3.54 -10.23 5.50
CA LEU A 74 3.62 -10.71 4.11
C LEU A 74 3.40 -9.57 3.12
N MET A 75 2.34 -8.78 3.32
CA MET A 75 1.93 -7.71 2.41
C MET A 75 2.93 -6.55 2.31
N ASN A 76 3.78 -6.36 3.32
CA ASN A 76 4.83 -5.35 3.28
C ASN A 76 6.17 -5.89 2.79
N ILE A 77 6.55 -7.12 3.18
CA ILE A 77 7.87 -7.67 2.88
C ILE A 77 7.94 -8.28 1.47
N VAL A 78 6.91 -9.02 1.05
CA VAL A 78 6.96 -9.73 -0.24
C VAL A 78 7.09 -8.77 -1.43
N PRO A 79 6.32 -7.66 -1.55
CA PRO A 79 6.51 -6.72 -2.65
C PRO A 79 7.87 -6.01 -2.62
N ALA A 80 8.41 -5.70 -1.44
CA ALA A 80 9.77 -5.17 -1.30
C ALA A 80 10.83 -6.16 -1.81
N HIS A 81 10.66 -7.44 -1.50
CA HIS A 81 11.54 -8.51 -1.99
C HIS A 81 11.42 -8.68 -3.51
N VAL A 82 10.20 -8.65 -4.06
CA VAL A 82 9.94 -8.71 -5.52
C VAL A 82 10.57 -7.53 -6.24
N ALA A 83 10.54 -6.33 -5.66
CA ALA A 83 11.19 -5.15 -6.19
C ALA A 83 12.72 -5.26 -6.24
N GLY A 84 13.32 -6.20 -5.51
CA GLY A 84 14.76 -6.42 -5.44
C GLY A 84 15.46 -5.67 -4.30
N VAL A 85 14.71 -5.22 -3.28
CA VAL A 85 15.30 -4.62 -2.07
C VAL A 85 16.13 -5.67 -1.33
N LYS A 86 17.41 -5.34 -1.05
CA LYS A 86 18.35 -6.30 -0.46
C LYS A 86 18.22 -6.39 1.05
N ASN A 87 17.99 -5.25 1.71
CA ASN A 87 17.91 -5.17 3.16
C ASN A 87 16.47 -4.82 3.57
N ILE A 88 15.73 -5.79 4.04
CA ILE A 88 14.36 -5.60 4.52
C ILE A 88 14.38 -5.83 6.03
N ILE A 89 14.35 -4.76 6.81
CA ILE A 89 14.33 -4.83 8.26
C ILE A 89 12.91 -4.67 8.77
N MET A 90 12.54 -5.43 9.77
CA MET A 90 11.24 -5.35 10.40
C MET A 90 11.37 -4.88 11.85
N THR A 91 10.50 -3.95 12.26
CA THR A 91 10.34 -3.55 13.66
C THR A 91 8.94 -3.93 14.14
N THR A 92 8.86 -4.50 15.32
CA THR A 92 7.57 -4.85 15.95
C THR A 92 7.74 -4.78 17.47
N PRO A 93 6.74 -4.24 18.22
CA PRO A 93 6.83 -4.21 19.66
C PRO A 93 6.78 -5.66 20.22
N PRO A 94 7.65 -5.97 21.19
CA PRO A 94 7.56 -7.25 21.89
C PRO A 94 6.36 -7.30 22.82
N GLY A 95 5.93 -8.49 23.17
CA GLY A 95 4.99 -8.76 24.25
C GLY A 95 5.55 -8.39 25.64
N LYS A 96 4.74 -8.57 26.67
CA LYS A 96 5.15 -8.30 28.07
C LYS A 96 6.29 -9.18 28.54
N ASP A 97 6.46 -10.33 27.94
CA ASP A 97 7.55 -11.29 28.14
C ASP A 97 8.85 -10.94 27.40
N GLY A 98 8.85 -9.85 26.62
CA GLY A 98 9.96 -9.43 25.78
C GLY A 98 10.13 -10.24 24.50
N LYS A 99 9.18 -11.10 24.14
CA LYS A 99 9.20 -11.93 22.94
C LYS A 99 8.28 -11.35 21.85
N VAL A 100 8.64 -11.59 20.60
CA VAL A 100 7.73 -11.40 19.45
C VAL A 100 6.95 -12.71 19.27
N THR A 101 5.69 -12.63 18.88
CA THR A 101 4.86 -13.82 18.69
C THR A 101 5.44 -14.73 17.60
N ALA A 102 5.34 -16.03 17.81
CA ALA A 102 5.89 -17.04 16.92
C ALA A 102 5.36 -16.90 15.48
N ASN A 103 4.05 -16.67 15.31
CA ASN A 103 3.43 -16.46 13.99
C ASN A 103 4.04 -15.28 13.23
N THR A 104 4.35 -14.17 13.92
CA THR A 104 4.98 -12.99 13.30
C THR A 104 6.42 -13.29 12.88
N LEU A 105 7.19 -14.02 13.70
CA LEU A 105 8.57 -14.38 13.39
C LEU A 105 8.66 -15.35 12.20
N VAL A 106 7.78 -16.36 12.17
CA VAL A 106 7.69 -17.31 11.06
C VAL A 106 7.29 -16.58 9.78
N ALA A 107 6.27 -15.73 9.82
CA ALA A 107 5.86 -14.94 8.66
C ALA A 107 6.99 -14.02 8.15
N ALA A 108 7.73 -13.36 9.04
CA ALA A 108 8.85 -12.51 8.67
C ALA A 108 9.97 -13.30 8.00
N LYS A 109 10.31 -14.48 8.52
CA LYS A 109 11.33 -15.36 7.94
C LYS A 109 10.92 -15.91 6.58
N GLU A 110 9.69 -16.42 6.47
CA GLU A 110 9.16 -16.96 5.20
C GLU A 110 9.02 -15.87 4.12
N ALA A 111 8.65 -14.63 4.50
CA ALA A 111 8.54 -13.50 3.58
C ALA A 111 9.90 -12.95 3.12
N GLY A 112 10.98 -13.21 3.86
CA GLY A 112 12.35 -12.79 3.51
C GLY A 112 12.85 -11.54 4.23
N ALA A 113 12.35 -11.25 5.45
CA ALA A 113 12.95 -10.24 6.32
C ALA A 113 14.42 -10.58 6.62
N THR A 114 15.31 -9.58 6.47
CA THR A 114 16.75 -9.78 6.74
C THR A 114 17.07 -9.66 8.23
N LYS A 115 16.33 -8.80 8.94
CA LYS A 115 16.47 -8.60 10.39
C LYS A 115 15.13 -8.23 11.02
N VAL A 116 14.92 -8.64 12.26
CA VAL A 116 13.76 -8.27 13.07
C VAL A 116 14.26 -7.60 14.37
N TYR A 117 13.70 -6.43 14.67
CA TYR A 117 14.00 -5.65 15.87
C TYR A 117 12.78 -5.57 16.77
N LYS A 118 12.97 -5.85 18.04
CA LYS A 118 11.92 -5.83 19.09
C LYS A 118 11.72 -4.42 19.63
N VAL A 119 11.20 -3.54 18.79
CA VAL A 119 10.89 -2.14 19.12
C VAL A 119 9.66 -1.68 18.37
N GLY A 120 8.77 -0.97 19.05
CA GLY A 120 7.53 -0.46 18.47
C GLY A 120 7.33 1.03 18.73
N GLY A 121 6.19 1.57 18.27
CA GLY A 121 5.81 2.95 18.49
C GLY A 121 6.59 3.98 17.66
N ALA A 122 6.43 5.25 18.00
CA ALA A 122 7.08 6.36 17.30
C ALA A 122 8.62 6.28 17.32
N GLN A 123 9.19 5.75 18.39
CA GLN A 123 10.65 5.55 18.50
C GLN A 123 11.20 4.53 17.50
N ALA A 124 10.43 3.51 17.12
CA ALA A 124 10.83 2.57 16.07
C ALA A 124 10.91 3.28 14.70
N ILE A 125 9.93 4.13 14.41
CA ILE A 125 9.89 4.96 13.20
C ILE A 125 11.10 5.91 13.16
N ALA A 126 11.38 6.60 14.25
CA ALA A 126 12.53 7.49 14.37
C ALA A 126 13.86 6.74 14.21
N ALA A 127 14.00 5.57 14.85
CA ALA A 127 15.19 4.72 14.72
C ALA A 127 15.44 4.28 13.27
N MET A 128 14.41 3.87 12.54
CA MET A 128 14.53 3.53 11.13
C MET A 128 14.81 4.74 10.23
N ALA A 129 14.22 5.89 10.54
CA ALA A 129 14.38 7.11 9.73
C ALA A 129 15.77 7.74 9.83
N PHE A 130 16.37 7.73 11.03
CA PHE A 130 17.64 8.41 11.29
C PHE A 130 18.83 7.45 11.49
N GLY A 131 18.54 6.19 11.76
CA GLY A 131 19.55 5.21 12.15
C GLY A 131 19.95 5.33 13.62
N THR A 132 20.43 4.22 14.17
CA THR A 132 21.04 4.12 15.51
C THR A 132 22.26 3.19 15.42
N GLU A 133 22.96 2.94 16.53
CA GLU A 133 24.07 1.96 16.54
C GLU A 133 23.62 0.56 16.15
N SER A 134 22.36 0.18 16.45
CA SER A 134 21.84 -1.18 16.22
C SER A 134 20.89 -1.28 15.04
N ILE A 135 20.11 -0.22 14.75
CA ILE A 135 19.11 -0.18 13.67
C ILE A 135 19.65 0.71 12.55
N PRO A 136 19.88 0.17 11.35
CA PRO A 136 20.37 0.99 10.25
C PRO A 136 19.28 1.98 9.77
N LYS A 137 19.72 3.13 9.24
CA LYS A 137 18.83 4.04 8.52
C LYS A 137 18.27 3.32 7.29
N VAL A 138 16.99 3.57 7.00
CA VAL A 138 16.30 3.01 5.83
C VAL A 138 15.96 4.08 4.80
N ASP A 139 15.67 3.66 3.56
CA ASP A 139 15.26 4.57 2.49
C ASP A 139 13.74 4.78 2.48
N LYS A 140 12.98 3.77 2.93
CA LYS A 140 11.52 3.80 3.02
C LYS A 140 11.02 3.05 4.24
N ILE A 141 9.97 3.59 4.89
CA ILE A 141 9.25 2.94 5.99
C ILE A 141 7.83 2.63 5.51
N VAL A 142 7.44 1.36 5.61
CA VAL A 142 6.10 0.88 5.25
C VAL A 142 5.46 0.13 6.42
N GLY A 143 4.17 -0.04 6.36
CA GLY A 143 3.38 -0.80 7.32
C GLY A 143 2.45 0.06 8.18
N PRO A 144 1.32 -0.53 8.60
CA PRO A 144 0.31 0.12 9.41
C PRO A 144 0.76 0.30 10.87
N GLY A 145 0.12 1.21 11.57
CA GLY A 145 0.36 1.41 12.99
C GLY A 145 -0.72 2.31 13.60
N ASN A 146 -0.67 2.44 14.93
CA ASN A 146 -1.58 3.35 15.62
C ASN A 146 -1.29 4.81 15.27
N ILE A 147 -2.13 5.73 15.77
CA ILE A 147 -2.02 7.17 15.50
C ILE A 147 -0.63 7.74 15.79
N PHE A 148 0.08 7.26 16.81
CA PHE A 148 1.44 7.73 17.13
C PHE A 148 2.46 7.30 16.08
N VAL A 149 2.29 6.11 15.52
CA VAL A 149 3.12 5.60 14.40
C VAL A 149 2.82 6.38 13.13
N ALA A 150 1.55 6.61 12.81
CA ALA A 150 1.14 7.41 11.65
C ALA A 150 1.69 8.85 11.71
N LEU A 151 1.58 9.51 12.87
CA LEU A 151 2.15 10.85 13.11
C LEU A 151 3.67 10.84 13.03
N ALA A 152 4.33 9.82 13.56
CA ALA A 152 5.78 9.69 13.45
C ALA A 152 6.23 9.51 12.00
N LYS A 153 5.55 8.66 11.20
CA LYS A 153 5.82 8.52 9.76
C LYS A 153 5.66 9.86 9.04
N LYS A 154 4.58 10.60 9.31
CA LYS A 154 4.37 11.94 8.77
C LYS A 154 5.50 12.91 9.14
N ALA A 155 5.99 12.88 10.38
CA ALA A 155 7.03 13.76 10.86
C ALA A 155 8.41 13.50 10.23
N VAL A 156 8.71 12.26 9.86
CA VAL A 156 10.00 11.87 9.24
C VAL A 156 9.97 11.90 7.72
N TYR A 157 8.80 12.11 7.10
CA TYR A 157 8.68 12.19 5.65
C TYR A 157 9.54 13.32 5.08
N GLY A 158 10.33 13.00 4.05
CA GLY A 158 11.35 13.88 3.50
C GLY A 158 12.77 13.54 3.96
N ASN A 159 12.95 13.00 5.19
CA ASN A 159 14.21 12.36 5.59
C ASN A 159 14.27 10.88 5.18
N VAL A 160 13.12 10.26 5.09
CA VAL A 160 12.87 8.90 4.62
C VAL A 160 11.55 8.90 3.85
N SER A 161 11.40 8.03 2.87
CA SER A 161 10.11 7.83 2.20
C SER A 161 9.17 7.01 3.09
N ILE A 162 7.86 7.19 2.92
CA ILE A 162 6.83 6.36 3.57
C ILE A 162 5.86 5.79 2.54
N ASP A 163 5.07 4.79 2.92
CA ASP A 163 3.94 4.28 2.12
C ASP A 163 2.80 5.32 2.07
N SER A 164 2.06 5.47 3.18
CA SER A 164 0.96 6.40 3.31
C SER A 164 0.79 6.83 4.78
N ILE A 165 -0.06 7.81 5.00
CA ILE A 165 -0.55 8.18 6.34
C ILE A 165 -1.89 7.46 6.49
N ALA A 166 -1.86 6.25 7.07
CA ALA A 166 -3.05 5.45 7.25
C ALA A 166 -3.99 6.07 8.29
N GLY A 167 -5.27 6.11 7.95
CA GLY A 167 -6.39 6.32 8.86
C GLY A 167 -7.01 4.99 9.31
N PRO A 168 -8.18 5.06 9.97
CA PRO A 168 -8.99 3.89 10.25
C PRO A 168 -9.40 3.18 8.97
N SER A 169 -9.63 1.87 9.05
CA SER A 169 -10.03 1.06 7.91
C SER A 169 -11.47 1.35 7.45
N GLU A 170 -11.74 1.16 6.17
CA GLU A 170 -12.98 1.55 5.52
C GLU A 170 -13.45 0.49 4.54
N ILE A 171 -14.76 0.17 4.58
CA ILE A 171 -15.42 -0.61 3.52
C ILE A 171 -16.60 0.16 2.96
N LEU A 172 -16.79 0.08 1.65
CA LEU A 172 -18.01 0.49 0.97
C LEU A 172 -18.51 -0.68 0.13
N VAL A 173 -19.72 -1.14 0.41
CA VAL A 173 -20.44 -2.11 -0.42
C VAL A 173 -21.41 -1.36 -1.32
N LEU A 174 -21.22 -1.46 -2.65
CA LEU A 174 -22.15 -0.94 -3.64
C LEU A 174 -23.02 -2.09 -4.14
N ALA A 175 -24.32 -2.05 -3.86
CA ALA A 175 -25.22 -3.16 -4.10
C ALA A 175 -26.52 -2.73 -4.77
N ASP A 176 -27.12 -3.61 -5.59
CA ASP A 176 -28.49 -3.50 -6.06
C ASP A 176 -29.41 -4.56 -5.39
N GLU A 177 -30.65 -4.63 -5.79
CA GLU A 177 -31.65 -5.55 -5.25
C GLU A 177 -31.30 -7.04 -5.40
N THR A 178 -30.33 -7.38 -6.23
CA THR A 178 -29.89 -8.77 -6.46
C THR A 178 -28.88 -9.27 -5.43
N ALA A 179 -28.30 -8.37 -4.63
CA ALA A 179 -27.33 -8.72 -3.62
C ALA A 179 -27.94 -9.56 -2.49
N ASN A 180 -27.15 -10.48 -1.96
CA ASN A 180 -27.55 -11.23 -0.77
C ASN A 180 -27.35 -10.36 0.49
N PRO A 181 -28.42 -10.00 1.22
CA PRO A 181 -28.30 -9.12 2.38
C PRO A 181 -27.40 -9.67 3.47
N ARG A 182 -27.38 -11.01 3.62
CA ARG A 182 -26.55 -11.66 4.62
C ARG A 182 -25.06 -11.57 4.30
N TYR A 183 -24.67 -11.58 3.02
CA TYR A 183 -23.26 -11.38 2.60
C TYR A 183 -22.84 -9.93 2.83
N VAL A 184 -23.67 -8.99 2.38
CA VAL A 184 -23.44 -7.54 2.59
C VAL A 184 -23.24 -7.23 4.07
N ALA A 185 -24.14 -7.72 4.94
CA ALA A 185 -24.03 -7.51 6.39
C ALA A 185 -22.75 -8.11 6.99
N ALA A 186 -22.36 -9.31 6.54
CA ALA A 186 -21.14 -9.97 7.02
C ALA A 186 -19.88 -9.18 6.62
N ASP A 187 -19.84 -8.64 5.40
CA ASP A 187 -18.70 -7.89 4.89
C ASP A 187 -18.60 -6.49 5.53
N LEU A 188 -19.71 -5.83 5.81
CA LEU A 188 -19.72 -4.59 6.59
C LEU A 188 -19.19 -4.81 8.02
N LEU A 189 -19.56 -5.94 8.64
CA LEU A 189 -19.12 -6.28 10.00
C LEU A 189 -17.66 -6.75 10.05
N SER A 190 -17.14 -7.38 9.00
CA SER A 190 -15.71 -7.73 8.92
C SER A 190 -14.82 -6.51 9.03
N GLN A 191 -15.25 -5.37 8.48
CA GLN A 191 -14.52 -4.11 8.62
C GLN A 191 -14.79 -3.45 9.99
N ALA A 192 -16.04 -3.42 10.45
CA ALA A 192 -16.41 -2.78 11.71
C ALA A 192 -15.71 -3.42 12.94
N GLU A 193 -15.31 -4.69 12.86
CA GLU A 193 -14.60 -5.35 13.95
C GLU A 193 -13.14 -4.94 14.13
N HIS A 194 -12.55 -4.25 13.13
CA HIS A 194 -11.12 -3.85 13.16
C HIS A 194 -10.86 -2.81 14.26
N ASP A 195 -11.67 -1.74 14.31
CA ASP A 195 -11.47 -0.62 15.25
C ASP A 195 -12.79 0.12 15.47
N GLU A 196 -12.95 0.77 16.62
CA GLU A 196 -14.11 1.61 16.94
C GLU A 196 -14.29 2.79 15.97
N MET A 197 -13.24 3.17 15.24
CA MET A 197 -13.24 4.24 14.22
C MET A 197 -13.33 3.70 12.79
N ALA A 198 -13.44 2.39 12.59
CA ALA A 198 -13.61 1.82 11.25
C ALA A 198 -14.94 2.29 10.64
N SER A 199 -14.96 2.47 9.32
CA SER A 199 -16.15 2.89 8.58
C SER A 199 -16.72 1.75 7.75
N ALA A 200 -18.03 1.52 7.84
CA ALA A 200 -18.75 0.50 7.11
C ALA A 200 -19.97 1.13 6.42
N ILE A 201 -19.93 1.22 5.09
CA ILE A 201 -20.92 1.95 4.31
C ILE A 201 -21.56 1.04 3.27
N LEU A 202 -22.89 0.94 3.31
CA LEU A 202 -23.68 0.40 2.21
C LEU A 202 -24.21 1.54 1.33
N VAL A 203 -23.97 1.47 0.03
CA VAL A 203 -24.63 2.30 -0.97
C VAL A 203 -25.49 1.39 -1.85
N THR A 204 -26.80 1.60 -1.87
CA THR A 204 -27.72 0.72 -2.62
C THR A 204 -28.80 1.52 -3.33
N THR A 205 -29.35 0.95 -4.41
CA THR A 205 -30.53 1.46 -5.10
C THR A 205 -31.83 0.84 -4.59
N SER A 206 -31.75 -0.09 -3.61
CA SER A 206 -32.89 -0.85 -3.08
C SER A 206 -33.12 -0.57 -1.60
N GLU A 207 -34.21 0.12 -1.27
CA GLU A 207 -34.65 0.34 0.12
C GLU A 207 -34.96 -0.99 0.82
N GLU A 208 -35.51 -1.97 0.09
CA GLU A 208 -35.78 -3.31 0.62
C GLU A 208 -34.49 -4.02 1.05
N LEU A 209 -33.44 -3.93 0.22
CA LEU A 209 -32.10 -4.49 0.56
C LEU A 209 -31.54 -3.78 1.79
N ALA A 210 -31.63 -2.45 1.85
CA ALA A 210 -31.16 -1.65 2.97
C ALA A 210 -31.75 -2.14 4.32
N HIS A 211 -33.04 -2.34 4.38
CA HIS A 211 -33.73 -2.86 5.58
C HIS A 211 -33.27 -4.29 5.92
N LYS A 212 -33.22 -5.18 4.93
CA LYS A 212 -32.76 -6.57 5.16
C LYS A 212 -31.32 -6.65 5.66
N VAL A 213 -30.43 -5.79 5.15
CA VAL A 213 -29.03 -5.73 5.61
C VAL A 213 -28.98 -5.25 7.05
N SER A 214 -29.77 -4.24 7.43
CA SER A 214 -29.86 -3.78 8.82
C SER A 214 -30.29 -4.90 9.76
N ASP A 215 -31.35 -5.66 9.39
CA ASP A 215 -31.83 -6.79 10.19
C ASP A 215 -30.78 -7.91 10.35
N GLU A 216 -30.00 -8.20 9.28
CA GLU A 216 -28.92 -9.19 9.33
C GLU A 216 -27.75 -8.72 10.21
N ILE A 217 -27.39 -7.42 10.19
CA ILE A 217 -26.38 -6.83 11.07
C ILE A 217 -26.76 -7.07 12.54
N ASP A 218 -27.98 -6.74 12.92
CA ASP A 218 -28.48 -6.97 14.28
C ASP A 218 -28.43 -8.45 14.68
N GLY A 219 -28.76 -9.34 13.73
CA GLY A 219 -28.65 -10.79 13.91
C GLY A 219 -27.22 -11.26 14.18
N PHE A 220 -26.24 -10.77 13.41
CA PHE A 220 -24.82 -11.13 13.57
C PHE A 220 -24.19 -10.53 14.82
N LEU A 221 -24.50 -9.30 15.20
CA LEU A 221 -23.97 -8.66 16.42
C LEU A 221 -24.26 -9.47 17.69
N ASN A 222 -25.33 -10.27 17.70
CA ASN A 222 -25.64 -11.15 18.81
C ASN A 222 -24.82 -12.45 18.85
N GLN A 223 -24.03 -12.75 17.80
CA GLN A 223 -23.27 -13.99 17.65
C GLN A 223 -21.75 -13.77 17.64
N LEU A 224 -21.28 -12.57 17.26
CA LEU A 224 -19.88 -12.28 17.07
C LEU A 224 -19.21 -11.81 18.36
N SER A 225 -17.91 -12.15 18.51
CA SER A 225 -17.16 -11.96 19.76
C SER A 225 -16.73 -10.52 20.03
N ARG A 226 -16.62 -9.67 18.99
CA ARG A 226 -16.15 -8.27 19.12
C ARG A 226 -17.30 -7.26 19.05
N LYS A 227 -18.48 -7.64 19.53
CA LYS A 227 -19.71 -6.87 19.47
C LYS A 227 -19.54 -5.40 19.87
N GLU A 228 -18.93 -5.11 21.01
CA GLU A 228 -18.78 -3.75 21.53
C GLU A 228 -17.98 -2.82 20.59
N ILE A 229 -16.99 -3.37 19.89
CA ILE A 229 -16.19 -2.62 18.91
C ILE A 229 -17.03 -2.34 17.67
N MET A 230 -17.70 -3.37 17.15
CA MET A 230 -18.58 -3.24 15.98
C MET A 230 -19.72 -2.26 16.22
N GLU A 231 -20.39 -2.33 17.37
CA GLU A 231 -21.46 -1.39 17.73
C GLU A 231 -20.96 0.06 17.72
N LYS A 232 -19.83 0.35 18.35
CA LYS A 232 -19.25 1.70 18.36
C LYS A 232 -18.86 2.20 16.97
N SER A 233 -18.29 1.32 16.16
CA SER A 233 -17.93 1.60 14.77
C SER A 233 -19.16 1.96 13.96
N LEU A 234 -20.20 1.11 14.02
CA LEU A 234 -21.44 1.31 13.28
C LEU A 234 -22.23 2.54 13.75
N ASP A 235 -22.29 2.79 15.06
CA ASP A 235 -22.97 3.96 15.62
C ASP A 235 -22.34 5.29 15.19
N SER A 236 -21.03 5.31 14.99
CA SER A 236 -20.30 6.53 14.68
C SER A 236 -19.99 6.69 13.20
N PHE A 237 -19.71 5.58 12.49
CA PHE A 237 -19.18 5.56 11.13
C PHE A 237 -19.85 4.54 10.21
N GLY A 238 -20.95 3.90 10.66
CA GLY A 238 -21.78 3.04 9.84
C GLY A 238 -22.85 3.84 9.11
N TYR A 239 -23.04 3.60 7.81
CA TYR A 239 -24.06 4.28 7.00
C TYR A 239 -24.71 3.32 6.01
N ILE A 240 -26.02 3.46 5.86
CA ILE A 240 -26.80 2.87 4.76
C ILE A 240 -27.36 4.01 3.94
N LEU A 241 -26.89 4.15 2.71
CA LEU A 241 -27.27 5.21 1.77
C LEU A 241 -28.10 4.61 0.64
N VAL A 242 -29.34 5.08 0.48
CA VAL A 242 -30.21 4.65 -0.60
C VAL A 242 -30.18 5.72 -1.71
N ALA A 243 -29.63 5.35 -2.86
CA ALA A 243 -29.53 6.20 -4.03
C ALA A 243 -30.75 6.04 -4.94
N SER A 244 -31.13 7.10 -5.65
CA SER A 244 -32.26 7.10 -6.58
C SER A 244 -32.04 6.23 -7.81
N ASP A 245 -30.79 6.05 -8.22
CA ASP A 245 -30.37 5.19 -9.33
C ASP A 245 -28.90 4.76 -9.20
N MET A 246 -28.48 3.83 -10.06
CA MET A 246 -27.11 3.32 -10.08
C MET A 246 -26.07 4.40 -10.43
N LYS A 247 -26.46 5.46 -11.15
CA LYS A 247 -25.54 6.55 -11.46
C LYS A 247 -25.19 7.33 -10.20
N GLU A 248 -26.21 7.71 -9.41
CA GLU A 248 -26.02 8.40 -8.13
C GLU A 248 -25.23 7.52 -7.14
N ALA A 249 -25.53 6.22 -7.10
CA ALA A 249 -24.80 5.26 -6.27
C ALA A 249 -23.30 5.22 -6.61
N ILE A 250 -22.94 5.15 -7.90
CA ILE A 250 -21.55 5.18 -8.37
C ILE A 250 -20.90 6.53 -8.11
N ASP A 251 -21.60 7.64 -8.35
CA ASP A 251 -21.06 8.98 -8.08
C ASP A 251 -20.76 9.17 -6.59
N THR A 252 -21.65 8.65 -5.71
CA THR A 252 -21.46 8.63 -4.26
C THR A 252 -20.27 7.77 -3.85
N ALA A 253 -20.14 6.57 -4.39
CA ALA A 253 -19.02 5.67 -4.14
C ALA A 253 -17.68 6.31 -4.55
N ASN A 254 -17.62 6.94 -5.72
CA ASN A 254 -16.44 7.68 -6.19
C ASN A 254 -16.11 8.91 -5.32
N ALA A 255 -17.13 9.57 -4.77
CA ALA A 255 -16.94 10.72 -3.88
C ALA A 255 -16.37 10.30 -2.53
N ILE A 256 -16.82 9.19 -1.97
CA ILE A 256 -16.32 8.60 -0.72
C ILE A 256 -14.87 8.11 -0.93
N ALA A 257 -14.59 7.42 -2.04
CA ALA A 257 -13.26 6.88 -2.37
C ALA A 257 -12.71 5.96 -1.26
N SER A 258 -13.48 4.94 -0.91
CA SER A 258 -13.21 4.03 0.19
C SER A 258 -11.94 3.19 -0.04
N GLU A 259 -11.35 2.74 1.06
CA GLU A 259 -10.25 1.77 1.09
C GLU A 259 -10.63 0.47 0.38
N HIS A 260 -11.68 -0.19 0.86
CA HIS A 260 -12.24 -1.40 0.24
C HIS A 260 -13.56 -1.03 -0.45
N MET A 261 -13.68 -1.42 -1.71
CA MET A 261 -14.89 -1.23 -2.53
C MET A 261 -15.39 -2.60 -3.00
N GLU A 262 -16.54 -3.03 -2.49
CA GLU A 262 -17.20 -4.23 -2.96
C GLU A 262 -18.37 -3.88 -3.90
N ILE A 263 -18.49 -4.61 -5.01
CA ILE A 263 -19.53 -4.38 -6.01
C ILE A 263 -20.40 -5.63 -6.08
N MET A 264 -21.56 -5.58 -5.45
CA MET A 264 -22.55 -6.67 -5.38
C MET A 264 -23.81 -6.32 -6.19
N THR A 265 -23.69 -6.24 -7.49
CA THR A 265 -24.76 -5.88 -8.42
C THR A 265 -24.97 -6.96 -9.46
N ALA A 266 -26.12 -6.94 -10.16
CA ALA A 266 -26.40 -7.88 -11.25
C ALA A 266 -25.33 -7.83 -12.36
N ASN A 267 -24.73 -6.66 -12.60
CA ASN A 267 -23.69 -6.47 -13.63
C ASN A 267 -22.45 -5.78 -13.03
N PRO A 268 -21.69 -6.46 -12.16
CA PRO A 268 -20.64 -5.82 -11.37
C PRO A 268 -19.45 -5.35 -12.23
N PHE A 269 -19.17 -6.00 -13.38
CA PHE A 269 -18.11 -5.58 -14.30
C PHE A 269 -18.43 -4.26 -15.02
N ASP A 270 -19.72 -4.00 -15.35
CA ASP A 270 -20.13 -2.71 -15.90
C ASP A 270 -19.95 -1.60 -14.88
N VAL A 271 -20.38 -1.82 -13.65
CA VAL A 271 -20.20 -0.89 -12.54
C VAL A 271 -18.72 -0.61 -12.29
N MET A 272 -17.88 -1.65 -12.25
CA MET A 272 -16.43 -1.55 -12.04
C MET A 272 -15.76 -0.57 -13.00
N THR A 273 -16.17 -0.57 -14.29
CA THR A 273 -15.58 0.35 -15.30
C THR A 273 -15.83 1.82 -15.01
N ARG A 274 -16.81 2.13 -14.16
CA ARG A 274 -17.24 3.47 -13.79
C ARG A 274 -16.72 3.91 -12.41
N ILE A 275 -16.12 2.99 -11.64
CA ILE A 275 -15.44 3.31 -10.39
C ILE A 275 -14.06 3.88 -10.72
N LYS A 276 -13.77 5.05 -10.19
CA LYS A 276 -12.51 5.80 -10.39
C LYS A 276 -11.64 5.83 -9.15
N ASN A 277 -12.25 5.80 -7.98
CA ASN A 277 -11.59 6.05 -6.71
C ASN A 277 -11.93 4.93 -5.73
N ALA A 278 -11.02 3.98 -5.58
CA ALA A 278 -11.07 2.93 -4.57
C ALA A 278 -9.65 2.43 -4.30
N GLY A 279 -9.37 2.02 -3.08
CA GLY A 279 -8.11 1.37 -2.74
C GLY A 279 -8.02 -0.01 -3.39
N ALA A 280 -9.00 -0.88 -3.11
CA ALA A 280 -9.16 -2.18 -3.79
C ALA A 280 -10.62 -2.34 -4.25
N ILE A 281 -10.83 -3.04 -5.37
CA ILE A 281 -12.16 -3.31 -5.94
C ILE A 281 -12.41 -4.82 -5.92
N PHE A 282 -13.45 -5.22 -5.22
CA PHE A 282 -13.91 -6.61 -5.09
C PHE A 282 -15.17 -6.78 -5.93
N ILE A 283 -15.20 -7.77 -6.82
CA ILE A 283 -16.22 -7.89 -7.86
C ILE A 283 -17.06 -9.13 -7.65
N GLY A 284 -18.36 -8.91 -7.36
CA GLY A 284 -19.35 -9.98 -7.21
C GLY A 284 -19.39 -10.59 -5.82
N ALA A 285 -20.41 -11.41 -5.58
CA ALA A 285 -20.83 -11.91 -4.27
C ALA A 285 -19.82 -12.84 -3.55
N TYR A 286 -18.79 -13.32 -4.23
CA TYR A 286 -17.78 -14.23 -3.67
C TYR A 286 -16.39 -13.60 -3.54
N SER A 287 -16.29 -12.30 -3.77
CA SER A 287 -15.04 -11.55 -3.64
C SER A 287 -15.15 -10.61 -2.45
N CYS A 288 -15.06 -11.17 -1.26
CA CYS A 288 -15.15 -10.42 0.00
C CYS A 288 -13.79 -9.89 0.47
N GLU A 289 -13.79 -8.88 1.34
CA GLU A 289 -12.58 -8.25 1.91
C GLU A 289 -11.57 -9.28 2.46
N PRO A 290 -11.95 -10.27 3.31
CA PRO A 290 -11.00 -11.21 3.86
C PRO A 290 -10.22 -12.03 2.81
N LEU A 291 -10.80 -12.24 1.63
CA LEU A 291 -10.08 -12.87 0.51
C LEU A 291 -8.88 -12.00 0.08
N GLY A 292 -9.07 -10.69 -0.03
CA GLY A 292 -8.02 -9.73 -0.35
C GLY A 292 -6.97 -9.64 0.75
N ASP A 293 -7.43 -9.54 1.97
CA ASP A 293 -6.57 -9.35 3.15
C ASP A 293 -5.59 -10.50 3.39
N TYR A 294 -6.02 -11.73 3.12
CA TYR A 294 -5.24 -12.90 3.50
C TYR A 294 -4.66 -13.70 2.33
N PHE A 295 -5.30 -13.72 1.15
CA PHE A 295 -4.99 -14.80 0.23
C PHE A 295 -4.96 -14.46 -1.27
N ALA A 296 -5.73 -13.48 -1.76
CA ALA A 296 -5.88 -13.23 -3.19
C ALA A 296 -4.58 -12.82 -3.91
N GLY A 297 -3.70 -12.10 -3.21
CA GLY A 297 -2.41 -11.65 -3.73
C GLY A 297 -2.25 -10.13 -3.90
N PRO A 298 -3.26 -9.36 -4.35
CA PRO A 298 -3.22 -7.90 -4.26
C PRO A 298 -2.92 -7.42 -2.85
N ASN A 299 -2.28 -6.25 -2.72
CA ASN A 299 -1.85 -5.74 -1.43
C ASN A 299 -3.02 -5.17 -0.63
N HIS A 300 -3.02 -5.46 0.68
CA HIS A 300 -4.00 -4.92 1.62
C HIS A 300 -3.55 -3.62 2.32
N VAL A 301 -2.35 -3.12 2.04
CA VAL A 301 -1.93 -1.79 2.50
C VAL A 301 -2.49 -0.78 1.51
N LEU A 302 -3.63 -0.25 1.82
CA LEU A 302 -4.49 0.51 0.94
C LEU A 302 -4.59 1.99 1.38
N PRO A 303 -4.91 2.90 0.46
CA PRO A 303 -5.21 4.29 0.81
C PRO A 303 -6.55 4.39 1.56
N THR A 304 -6.55 5.14 2.66
CA THR A 304 -7.70 5.40 3.53
C THR A 304 -8.10 6.88 3.51
N ASN A 305 -9.18 7.26 4.17
CA ASN A 305 -9.65 8.66 4.31
C ASN A 305 -9.84 9.39 2.98
N GLY A 306 -10.40 8.69 1.98
CA GLY A 306 -10.64 9.27 0.66
C GLY A 306 -9.37 9.52 -0.16
N THR A 307 -8.21 9.09 0.30
CA THR A 307 -6.94 9.29 -0.41
C THR A 307 -6.79 8.39 -1.63
N ALA A 308 -7.68 7.41 -1.83
CA ALA A 308 -7.76 6.62 -3.06
C ALA A 308 -8.01 7.48 -4.32
N LYS A 309 -8.29 8.77 -4.16
CA LYS A 309 -8.34 9.77 -5.26
C LYS A 309 -6.97 10.08 -5.85
N PHE A 310 -5.88 9.82 -5.12
CA PHE A 310 -4.51 10.17 -5.54
C PHE A 310 -3.42 9.22 -5.04
N PHE A 311 -3.73 8.29 -4.13
CA PHE A 311 -2.84 7.22 -3.72
C PHE A 311 -3.31 5.87 -4.26
N SER A 312 -2.37 4.94 -4.35
CA SER A 312 -2.58 3.56 -4.77
C SER A 312 -2.25 2.57 -3.63
N PRO A 313 -2.68 1.31 -3.73
CA PRO A 313 -2.19 0.24 -2.88
C PRO A 313 -0.66 0.15 -2.90
N LEU A 314 -0.07 -0.32 -1.81
CA LEU A 314 1.35 -0.61 -1.76
C LEU A 314 1.72 -1.60 -2.87
N SER A 315 2.74 -1.27 -3.64
CA SER A 315 3.12 -2.01 -4.84
C SER A 315 4.64 -2.09 -5.00
N VAL A 316 5.13 -2.78 -6.03
CA VAL A 316 6.55 -2.80 -6.39
C VAL A 316 7.09 -1.41 -6.67
N ASP A 317 6.27 -0.49 -7.21
CA ASP A 317 6.67 0.89 -7.49
C ASP A 317 7.09 1.67 -6.24
N ASP A 318 6.56 1.28 -5.08
CA ASP A 318 6.90 1.89 -3.80
C ASP A 318 8.34 1.61 -3.36
N PHE A 319 8.96 0.59 -3.88
CA PHE A 319 10.29 0.10 -3.49
C PHE A 319 11.37 0.32 -4.56
N ILE A 320 11.03 1.01 -5.63
CA ILE A 320 11.96 1.36 -6.71
C ILE A 320 12.10 2.87 -6.86
N LYS A 321 13.17 3.29 -7.50
CA LYS A 321 13.38 4.67 -7.94
C LYS A 321 13.78 4.69 -9.41
N LYS A 322 13.46 5.79 -10.09
CA LYS A 322 13.69 5.98 -11.52
C LYS A 322 14.62 7.16 -11.72
N SER A 323 15.69 6.96 -12.49
CA SER A 323 16.63 8.02 -12.86
C SER A 323 16.56 8.24 -14.36
N SER A 324 16.49 9.50 -14.79
CA SER A 324 16.62 9.84 -16.20
C SER A 324 18.05 9.61 -16.66
N VAL A 325 18.23 9.03 -17.83
CA VAL A 325 19.53 8.83 -18.49
C VAL A 325 19.52 9.63 -19.78
N ILE A 326 20.49 10.52 -19.91
CA ILE A 326 20.63 11.44 -21.04
C ILE A 326 22.04 11.31 -21.59
N TYR A 327 22.15 10.99 -22.87
CA TYR A 327 23.40 10.98 -23.60
C TYR A 327 23.25 11.74 -24.91
N TYR A 328 24.20 12.63 -25.17
CA TYR A 328 24.38 13.35 -26.43
C TYR A 328 25.83 13.21 -26.87
N SER A 329 26.06 12.88 -28.13
CA SER A 329 27.37 13.07 -28.73
C SER A 329 27.63 14.57 -28.99
N ARG A 330 28.89 14.95 -29.34
CA ARG A 330 29.21 16.32 -29.73
C ARG A 330 28.37 16.76 -30.96
N GLU A 331 28.30 15.89 -31.95
CA GLU A 331 27.57 16.12 -33.19
C GLU A 331 26.04 16.27 -32.93
N ALA A 332 25.49 15.50 -32.02
CA ALA A 332 24.08 15.61 -31.64
C ALA A 332 23.77 16.87 -30.83
N LEU A 333 24.74 17.37 -30.05
CA LEU A 333 24.58 18.57 -29.25
C LEU A 333 24.77 19.87 -30.06
N GLU A 334 25.62 19.83 -31.12
CA GLU A 334 25.97 21.00 -31.91
C GLU A 334 24.76 21.77 -32.48
N PRO A 335 23.72 21.16 -33.04
CA PRO A 335 22.59 21.91 -33.58
C PRO A 335 21.73 22.60 -32.52
N VAL A 336 21.81 22.19 -31.25
CA VAL A 336 20.91 22.68 -30.16
C VAL A 336 21.63 23.50 -29.08
N HIS A 337 22.97 23.52 -29.06
CA HIS A 337 23.70 24.17 -27.96
C HIS A 337 23.40 25.66 -27.82
N LYS A 338 23.24 26.39 -28.93
CA LYS A 338 22.95 27.82 -28.94
C LYS A 338 21.55 28.12 -28.38
N ASP A 339 20.59 27.27 -28.65
CA ASP A 339 19.23 27.41 -28.10
C ASP A 339 19.25 27.22 -26.57
N ILE A 340 20.05 26.27 -26.07
CA ILE A 340 20.23 26.04 -24.64
C ILE A 340 20.93 27.24 -23.98
N GLU A 341 21.99 27.77 -24.59
CA GLU A 341 22.68 28.99 -24.11
C GLU A 341 21.72 30.19 -24.06
N PHE A 342 20.93 30.39 -25.13
CA PHE A 342 19.96 31.45 -25.19
C PHE A 342 18.91 31.32 -24.09
N PHE A 343 18.33 30.10 -23.90
CA PHE A 343 17.31 29.87 -22.89
C PHE A 343 17.83 30.11 -21.47
N ALA A 344 19.03 29.59 -21.17
CA ALA A 344 19.68 29.81 -19.89
C ALA A 344 19.95 31.31 -19.57
N ASN A 345 20.34 32.08 -20.60
CA ASN A 345 20.53 33.52 -20.45
C ASN A 345 19.22 34.27 -20.20
N GLN A 346 18.10 33.85 -20.80
CA GLN A 346 16.76 34.44 -20.53
C GLN A 346 16.35 34.21 -19.05
N GLU A 347 16.77 33.09 -18.46
CA GLU A 347 16.59 32.79 -17.03
C GLU A 347 17.66 33.48 -16.12
N GLN A 348 18.57 34.25 -16.71
CA GLN A 348 19.71 34.90 -16.03
C GLN A 348 20.69 33.88 -15.40
N LEU A 349 20.69 32.64 -15.88
CA LEU A 349 21.56 31.56 -15.42
C LEU A 349 22.83 31.48 -16.29
N THR A 350 23.70 32.48 -16.15
CA THR A 350 24.90 32.64 -16.99
C THR A 350 25.90 31.48 -16.86
N ALA A 351 25.97 30.81 -15.69
CA ALA A 351 26.80 29.62 -15.51
C ALA A 351 26.25 28.41 -16.30
N HIS A 352 24.93 28.27 -16.44
CA HIS A 352 24.30 27.26 -17.30
C HIS A 352 24.62 27.50 -18.78
N ALA A 353 24.46 28.75 -19.22
CA ALA A 353 24.84 29.16 -20.59
C ALA A 353 26.33 28.88 -20.86
N ASN A 354 27.22 29.27 -19.95
CA ASN A 354 28.66 29.02 -20.05
C ASN A 354 28.99 27.51 -20.12
N SER A 355 28.26 26.68 -19.37
CA SER A 355 28.42 25.22 -19.42
C SER A 355 28.21 24.64 -20.83
N MET A 356 27.27 25.21 -21.61
CA MET A 356 27.10 24.83 -23.03
C MET A 356 28.22 25.41 -23.91
N LYS A 357 28.48 26.70 -23.76
CA LYS A 357 29.46 27.45 -24.58
C LYS A 357 30.84 26.81 -24.60
N VAL A 358 31.39 26.47 -23.41
CA VAL A 358 32.75 25.89 -23.29
C VAL A 358 32.91 24.55 -23.97
N ARG A 359 31.84 23.84 -24.27
CA ARG A 359 31.89 22.54 -24.98
C ARG A 359 32.16 22.70 -26.48
N PHE A 360 31.98 23.93 -27.00
CA PHE A 360 32.18 24.29 -28.42
C PHE A 360 33.22 25.40 -28.59
N GLU A 361 33.91 25.81 -27.54
CA GLU A 361 35.14 26.61 -27.67
C GLU A 361 36.23 25.69 -28.20
N ASP A 362 36.82 26.08 -29.31
CA ASP A 362 38.01 25.37 -29.84
C ASP A 362 39.10 25.43 -28.78
N ASN A 363 39.52 24.33 -28.25
CA ASN A 363 40.75 24.24 -27.47
C ASN A 363 41.91 24.57 -28.45
N GLN A 364 42.22 25.83 -28.54
CA GLN A 364 43.53 26.24 -29.07
C GLN A 364 44.60 25.89 -28.02
N GLU A 365 44.93 24.62 -27.95
CA GLU A 365 46.18 24.19 -27.35
C GLU A 365 46.82 23.13 -28.26
N GLY A 366 47.96 23.55 -28.77
CA GLY A 366 48.90 22.79 -29.57
C GLY A 366 49.66 21.73 -28.80
#